data_a872d9e22e6b17136c9b510da9fc3608
#
_entry.id   a872d9e22e6b17136c9b510da9fc3608
#
_cell.length_a   1.000
_cell.length_b   1.000
_cell.length_c   1.000
_cell.angle_alpha   90.00
_cell.angle_beta   90.00
_cell.angle_gamma   90.00
#
_symmetry.space_group_name_H-M   'P 1'
#
loop_
_entity.id
_entity.type
_entity.pdbx_description
1 polymer ?
#
loop_
_entity_poly.entity_id
_entity_poly.type
_entity_poly.pdbx_seq_one_letter_code
_entity_poly.pdbx_strand_id
1 'polypeptide(L)'
;KKECVVLFLHRVKDNVETYLMIARKTRVCRILAICFYIFAISGCRVLSPNFAALYLGVSDTQGSDEIYPPVIIIPGLLGSRLVDTQTGKEVWPGSGFDVAWGKYPDLVLDFDLDNPDQQSLVSAGIAESKLGVDFYGELLRVLEHYAGYERAVLGVGRPSPGQRRLYVFDYDWRQDNVRTVKKLHQFIQTIREDYASPKLKVDVIAHSMGGLMARYYLRFGNKDVLQDNDLNVTWAGAQAINKMILLGTPNLGSVSAIEGFIRGQIVGLRRIPEEVVATMPSTYQLFPHRIVDWLYDTSGQRLDIDQFDAAIWRELGWNVFAPQVRKRIVETKGADYYHRLTEHFARNAERARRFSWALTVCPNYDERKSECSEAAEPPVKL
;
A
#
# COMPACT_ATOMS: atom_id res chain seq x y z
N LYS A 1 -20.50 -16.94 -44.17
CA LYS A 1 -19.85 -16.72 -42.86
C LYS A 1 -19.94 -17.90 -41.89
N LYS A 2 -20.94 -18.78 -42.00
CA LYS A 2 -21.05 -20.00 -41.16
C LYS A 2 -20.14 -21.13 -41.61
N GLU A 3 -19.88 -21.25 -42.89
CA GLU A 3 -19.00 -22.31 -43.44
C GLU A 3 -17.51 -22.11 -43.11
N CYS A 4 -17.00 -20.87 -43.01
CA CYS A 4 -15.63 -20.61 -42.62
C CYS A 4 -15.30 -21.00 -41.20
N VAL A 5 -16.27 -20.88 -40.25
CA VAL A 5 -16.09 -21.24 -38.85
C VAL A 5 -16.03 -22.74 -38.65
N VAL A 6 -16.81 -23.52 -39.42
CA VAL A 6 -16.82 -25.00 -39.36
C VAL A 6 -15.51 -25.58 -39.89
N LEU A 7 -14.97 -25.02 -40.97
CA LEU A 7 -13.68 -25.43 -41.53
C LEU A 7 -12.49 -25.11 -40.61
N PHE A 8 -12.57 -24.00 -39.89
CA PHE A 8 -11.53 -23.62 -38.90
C PHE A 8 -11.54 -24.56 -37.70
N LEU A 9 -12.72 -24.90 -37.19
CA LEU A 9 -12.87 -25.82 -36.04
C LEU A 9 -12.47 -27.26 -36.41
N HIS A 10 -12.73 -27.73 -37.64
CA HIS A 10 -12.25 -29.04 -38.09
C HIS A 10 -10.72 -29.08 -38.23
N ARG A 11 -10.09 -28.03 -38.74
CA ARG A 11 -8.64 -27.95 -38.91
C ARG A 11 -7.90 -27.87 -37.55
N VAL A 12 -8.52 -27.24 -36.53
CA VAL A 12 -7.99 -27.20 -35.16
C VAL A 12 -8.11 -28.57 -34.48
N LYS A 13 -9.23 -29.30 -34.72
CA LYS A 13 -9.44 -30.64 -34.17
C LYS A 13 -8.45 -31.66 -34.72
N ASP A 14 -8.20 -31.64 -36.02
CA ASP A 14 -7.24 -32.56 -36.67
C ASP A 14 -5.80 -32.29 -36.23
N ASN A 15 -5.43 -31.02 -36.01
CA ASN A 15 -4.12 -30.68 -35.46
C ASN A 15 -3.96 -31.13 -34.00
N VAL A 16 -4.99 -31.01 -33.17
CA VAL A 16 -4.94 -31.45 -31.76
C VAL A 16 -4.84 -32.96 -31.65
N GLU A 17 -5.55 -33.73 -32.48
CA GLU A 17 -5.43 -35.20 -32.53
C GLU A 17 -4.05 -35.65 -33.01
N THR A 18 -3.47 -34.96 -33.99
CA THR A 18 -2.11 -35.23 -34.48
C THR A 18 -1.06 -34.94 -33.42
N TYR A 19 -1.21 -33.82 -32.66
CA TYR A 19 -0.34 -33.50 -31.52
C TYR A 19 -0.49 -34.49 -30.38
N LEU A 20 -1.68 -34.98 -30.08
CA LEU A 20 -1.94 -35.99 -29.06
C LEU A 20 -1.38 -37.37 -29.43
N MET A 21 -1.36 -37.76 -30.74
CA MET A 21 -0.73 -39.00 -31.17
C MET A 21 0.79 -38.94 -31.14
N ILE A 22 1.40 -37.82 -31.48
CA ILE A 22 2.86 -37.58 -31.33
C ILE A 22 3.28 -37.61 -29.85
N ALA A 23 2.47 -37.04 -28.95
CA ALA A 23 2.72 -37.04 -27.53
C ALA A 23 2.58 -38.41 -26.84
N ARG A 24 1.87 -39.37 -27.48
CA ARG A 24 1.74 -40.74 -26.98
C ARG A 24 2.93 -41.65 -27.32
N LYS A 25 3.78 -41.32 -28.29
CA LYS A 25 4.80 -42.19 -28.83
C LYS A 25 6.18 -42.17 -28.15
N THR A 26 6.47 -41.24 -27.24
CA THR A 26 7.78 -41.29 -26.59
C THR A 26 7.70 -40.91 -25.10
N ARG A 27 7.79 -41.91 -24.19
CA ARG A 27 8.07 -41.73 -22.74
C ARG A 27 9.30 -40.85 -22.50
N VAL A 28 10.26 -40.87 -23.40
CA VAL A 28 11.50 -40.10 -23.37
C VAL A 28 11.23 -38.60 -23.54
N CYS A 29 10.34 -38.16 -24.44
CA CYS A 29 10.00 -36.74 -24.60
C CYS A 29 9.29 -36.16 -23.41
N ARG A 30 8.49 -36.96 -22.70
CA ARG A 30 7.86 -36.51 -21.43
C ARG A 30 8.89 -36.32 -20.30
N ILE A 31 9.84 -37.24 -20.19
CA ILE A 31 10.92 -37.15 -19.21
C ILE A 31 11.81 -35.92 -19.54
N LEU A 32 12.16 -35.71 -20.79
CA LEU A 32 12.94 -34.55 -21.22
C LEU A 32 12.19 -33.22 -20.99
N ALA A 33 10.87 -33.18 -21.25
CA ALA A 33 10.06 -32.00 -20.98
C ALA A 33 9.95 -31.71 -19.48
N ILE A 34 9.79 -32.75 -18.65
CA ILE A 34 9.78 -32.61 -17.20
C ILE A 34 11.16 -32.19 -16.67
N CYS A 35 12.25 -32.77 -17.19
CA CYS A 35 13.61 -32.35 -16.85
C CYS A 35 13.89 -30.91 -17.29
N PHE A 36 13.46 -30.51 -18.48
CA PHE A 36 13.59 -29.13 -18.95
C PHE A 36 12.77 -28.15 -18.11
N TYR A 37 11.57 -28.55 -17.69
CA TYR A 37 10.73 -27.74 -16.80
C TYR A 37 11.34 -27.61 -15.39
N ILE A 38 11.88 -28.71 -14.85
CA ILE A 38 12.62 -28.69 -13.58
C ILE A 38 13.90 -27.86 -13.72
N PHE A 39 14.61 -27.94 -14.83
CA PHE A 39 15.83 -27.15 -15.08
C PHE A 39 15.50 -25.67 -15.29
N ALA A 40 14.39 -25.32 -15.95
CA ALA A 40 13.93 -23.94 -16.11
C ALA A 40 13.47 -23.30 -14.80
N ILE A 41 12.89 -24.09 -13.89
CA ILE A 41 12.53 -23.63 -12.53
C ILE A 41 13.78 -23.51 -11.63
N SER A 42 14.81 -24.30 -11.86
CA SER A 42 16.06 -24.27 -11.09
C SER A 42 17.00 -23.11 -11.51
N GLY A 43 16.73 -22.44 -12.64
CA GLY A 43 17.64 -21.46 -13.26
C GLY A 43 17.67 -20.07 -12.66
N CYS A 44 16.74 -19.69 -11.79
CA CYS A 44 16.73 -18.39 -11.14
C CYS A 44 16.87 -18.54 -9.62
N ARG A 45 17.99 -19.07 -9.13
CA ARG A 45 18.41 -18.74 -7.77
C ARG A 45 18.87 -17.29 -7.78
N VAL A 46 18.00 -16.38 -7.40
CA VAL A 46 18.44 -15.06 -6.92
C VAL A 46 19.41 -15.38 -5.76
N LEU A 47 20.69 -15.12 -5.97
CA LEU A 47 21.69 -15.22 -4.91
C LEU A 47 21.27 -14.23 -3.84
N SER A 48 20.78 -14.72 -2.72
CA SER A 48 20.46 -13.86 -1.58
C SER A 48 21.75 -13.14 -1.18
N PRO A 49 21.71 -11.82 -0.95
CA PRO A 49 22.88 -11.10 -0.45
C PRO A 49 23.42 -11.74 0.80
N ASN A 50 24.74 -11.73 0.97
CA ASN A 50 25.34 -12.20 2.22
C ASN A 50 25.17 -11.13 3.30
N PHE A 51 24.01 -11.11 3.95
CA PHE A 51 23.69 -10.15 4.99
C PHE A 51 24.64 -10.25 6.19
N ALA A 52 25.12 -11.44 6.54
CA ALA A 52 26.10 -11.61 7.59
C ALA A 52 27.39 -10.82 7.28
N ALA A 53 27.89 -10.88 6.04
CA ALA A 53 29.07 -10.10 5.63
C ALA A 53 28.82 -8.58 5.61
N LEU A 54 27.61 -8.15 5.24
CA LEU A 54 27.24 -6.73 5.24
C LEU A 54 27.19 -6.13 6.65
N TYR A 55 26.84 -6.92 7.65
CA TYR A 55 26.66 -6.45 9.03
C TYR A 55 27.76 -6.89 10.00
N LEU A 56 28.87 -7.46 9.50
CA LEU A 56 29.99 -7.91 10.34
C LEU A 56 30.55 -6.81 11.28
N GLY A 57 30.49 -5.55 10.88
CA GLY A 57 30.95 -4.42 11.70
C GLY A 57 29.89 -3.89 12.69
N VAL A 58 28.65 -4.36 12.62
CA VAL A 58 27.55 -3.85 13.47
C VAL A 58 27.54 -4.55 14.83
N SER A 59 28.02 -5.78 14.90
CA SER A 59 28.10 -6.58 16.15
C SER A 59 29.06 -6.01 17.18
N ASP A 60 30.04 -5.18 16.78
CA ASP A 60 31.04 -4.60 17.70
C ASP A 60 30.48 -3.44 18.56
N THR A 61 29.20 -3.12 18.43
CA THR A 61 28.55 -2.07 19.25
C THR A 61 27.99 -2.58 20.59
N GLN A 62 28.11 -3.87 20.88
CA GLN A 62 27.81 -4.41 22.21
C GLN A 62 28.84 -3.86 23.22
N GLY A 63 28.38 -2.96 24.07
CA GLY A 63 29.22 -2.29 25.08
C GLY A 63 29.38 -0.78 24.89
N SER A 64 28.73 -0.19 23.90
CA SER A 64 28.69 1.27 23.77
C SER A 64 27.75 1.87 24.83
N ASP A 65 28.16 2.98 25.44
CA ASP A 65 27.30 3.78 26.34
C ASP A 65 26.26 4.62 25.57
N GLU A 66 26.19 4.46 24.25
CA GLU A 66 25.35 5.23 23.36
C GLU A 66 23.90 4.77 23.40
N ILE A 67 22.97 5.71 23.44
CA ILE A 67 21.54 5.48 23.23
C ILE A 67 21.24 5.71 21.75
N TYR A 68 21.00 4.63 21.01
CA TYR A 68 20.70 4.71 19.58
C TYR A 68 19.30 5.25 19.30
N PRO A 69 19.11 6.04 18.23
CA PRO A 69 17.78 6.39 17.76
C PRO A 69 16.96 5.14 17.46
N PRO A 70 15.69 5.08 17.93
CA PRO A 70 14.81 3.97 17.56
C PRO A 70 14.44 4.02 16.10
N VAL A 71 14.25 2.85 15.48
CA VAL A 71 13.73 2.70 14.12
C VAL A 71 12.25 2.43 14.16
N ILE A 72 11.47 3.10 13.32
CA ILE A 72 10.05 2.83 13.12
C ILE A 72 9.85 2.28 11.70
N ILE A 73 9.26 1.10 11.59
CA ILE A 73 8.78 0.54 10.32
C ILE A 73 7.34 0.99 10.10
N ILE A 74 7.05 1.60 8.94
CA ILE A 74 5.72 2.00 8.51
C ILE A 74 5.36 1.19 7.25
N PRO A 75 4.45 0.22 7.34
CA PRO A 75 4.05 -0.60 6.18
C PRO A 75 3.21 0.19 5.19
N GLY A 76 3.02 -0.38 3.99
CA GLY A 76 2.16 0.16 2.94
C GLY A 76 0.70 -0.31 3.04
N LEU A 77 -0.03 -0.07 1.97
CA LEU A 77 -1.38 -0.61 1.75
C LEU A 77 -1.34 -2.14 1.90
N LEU A 78 -2.33 -2.71 2.59
CA LEU A 78 -2.42 -4.16 2.88
C LEU A 78 -1.29 -4.68 3.80
N GLY A 79 -0.45 -3.81 4.36
CA GLY A 79 0.74 -4.20 5.09
C GLY A 79 0.55 -4.50 6.58
N SER A 80 -0.59 -4.13 7.17
CA SER A 80 -0.97 -4.49 8.54
C SER A 80 -2.06 -5.55 8.53
N ARG A 81 -2.03 -6.46 9.49
CA ARG A 81 -3.12 -7.40 9.72
C ARG A 81 -4.33 -6.66 10.29
N LEU A 82 -5.51 -7.07 9.91
CA LEU A 82 -6.77 -6.53 10.44
C LEU A 82 -7.56 -7.65 11.13
N VAL A 83 -8.02 -7.37 12.33
CA VAL A 83 -8.86 -8.27 13.13
C VAL A 83 -10.19 -7.61 13.44
N ASP A 84 -11.23 -8.41 13.49
CA ASP A 84 -12.56 -7.99 13.93
C ASP A 84 -12.58 -7.87 15.46
N THR A 85 -13.00 -6.71 15.96
CA THR A 85 -12.98 -6.38 17.39
C THR A 85 -13.98 -7.19 18.23
N GLN A 86 -15.03 -7.70 17.61
CA GLN A 86 -16.08 -8.45 18.31
C GLN A 86 -15.75 -9.94 18.40
N THR A 87 -15.21 -10.49 17.29
CA THR A 87 -14.94 -11.94 17.19
C THR A 87 -13.48 -12.31 17.42
N GLY A 88 -12.55 -11.33 17.36
CA GLY A 88 -11.12 -11.59 17.36
C GLY A 88 -10.61 -12.29 16.09
N LYS A 89 -11.47 -12.49 15.08
CA LYS A 89 -11.09 -13.16 13.83
C LYS A 89 -10.21 -12.26 12.99
N GLU A 90 -9.09 -12.81 12.48
CA GLU A 90 -8.27 -12.14 11.47
C GLU A 90 -9.03 -12.10 10.14
N VAL A 91 -9.34 -10.90 9.67
CA VAL A 91 -10.03 -10.65 8.39
C VAL A 91 -9.02 -10.40 7.28
N TRP A 92 -7.91 -9.75 7.59
CA TRP A 92 -6.81 -9.52 6.63
C TRP A 92 -5.46 -9.91 7.25
N PRO A 93 -4.62 -10.67 6.53
CA PRO A 93 -4.89 -11.35 5.26
C PRO A 93 -5.84 -12.56 5.36
N GLY A 94 -6.33 -12.90 6.55
CA GLY A 94 -7.25 -14.00 6.78
C GLY A 94 -6.58 -15.37 6.80
N SER A 95 -7.36 -16.44 6.78
CA SER A 95 -6.86 -17.81 6.67
C SER A 95 -6.34 -18.10 5.26
N GLY A 96 -5.61 -19.22 5.09
CA GLY A 96 -5.19 -19.66 3.77
C GLY A 96 -6.34 -19.93 2.81
N PHE A 97 -7.49 -20.32 3.34
CA PHE A 97 -8.72 -20.49 2.57
C PHE A 97 -9.28 -19.14 2.11
N ASP A 98 -9.27 -18.12 2.98
CA ASP A 98 -9.72 -16.76 2.65
C ASP A 98 -8.87 -16.15 1.53
N VAL A 99 -7.54 -16.31 1.57
CA VAL A 99 -6.63 -15.85 0.50
C VAL A 99 -6.91 -16.56 -0.82
N ALA A 100 -7.24 -17.86 -0.80
CA ALA A 100 -7.47 -18.64 -2.00
C ALA A 100 -8.91 -18.48 -2.56
N TRP A 101 -9.93 -18.36 -1.69
CA TRP A 101 -11.35 -18.37 -2.07
C TRP A 101 -12.19 -17.23 -1.47
N GLY A 102 -11.64 -16.40 -0.59
CA GLY A 102 -12.35 -15.27 0.02
C GLY A 102 -12.74 -14.19 -0.98
N LYS A 103 -13.84 -13.47 -0.69
CA LYS A 103 -14.28 -12.30 -1.47
C LYS A 103 -13.97 -10.97 -0.77
N TYR A 104 -13.43 -11.02 0.44
CA TYR A 104 -13.10 -9.86 1.27
C TYR A 104 -14.23 -8.82 1.43
N PRO A 105 -15.51 -9.22 1.56
CA PRO A 105 -16.60 -8.27 1.78
C PRO A 105 -16.47 -7.55 3.13
N ASP A 106 -15.84 -8.22 4.09
CA ASP A 106 -15.66 -7.72 5.46
C ASP A 106 -14.60 -6.61 5.56
N LEU A 107 -13.87 -6.32 4.47
CA LEU A 107 -12.94 -5.19 4.39
C LEU A 107 -13.63 -3.85 4.14
N VAL A 108 -14.95 -3.80 4.02
CA VAL A 108 -15.69 -2.54 3.93
C VAL A 108 -15.32 -1.65 5.11
N LEU A 109 -14.95 -0.40 4.82
CA LEU A 109 -14.85 0.63 5.83
C LEU A 109 -16.25 1.22 6.05
N ASP A 110 -16.71 1.26 7.28
CA ASP A 110 -17.96 1.95 7.59
C ASP A 110 -17.72 3.47 7.54
N PHE A 111 -18.25 4.09 6.49
CA PHE A 111 -18.07 5.51 6.22
C PHE A 111 -19.22 6.38 6.76
N ASP A 112 -20.24 5.76 7.35
CA ASP A 112 -21.40 6.42 7.95
C ASP A 112 -21.23 6.65 9.47
N LEU A 113 -20.12 6.20 10.07
CA LEU A 113 -19.85 6.36 11.49
C LEU A 113 -19.57 7.84 11.85
N ASP A 114 -20.23 8.33 12.90
CA ASP A 114 -19.96 9.64 13.51
C ASP A 114 -18.51 9.75 13.99
N ASN A 115 -17.99 8.66 14.55
CA ASN A 115 -16.58 8.53 14.90
C ASN A 115 -15.88 7.47 14.05
N PRO A 116 -15.12 7.87 13.03
CA PRO A 116 -14.40 6.96 12.14
C PRO A 116 -13.34 6.07 12.84
N ASP A 117 -13.01 6.29 14.12
CA ASP A 117 -12.15 5.38 14.90
C ASP A 117 -12.90 4.18 15.48
N GLN A 118 -14.23 4.18 15.45
CA GLN A 118 -15.08 3.09 15.93
C GLN A 118 -15.36 2.03 14.86
N GLN A 119 -14.36 1.71 14.06
CA GLN A 119 -14.47 0.64 13.08
C GLN A 119 -14.53 -0.75 13.73
N SER A 120 -15.22 -1.68 13.09
CA SER A 120 -15.24 -3.08 13.52
C SER A 120 -13.90 -3.79 13.35
N LEU A 121 -13.06 -3.34 12.42
CA LEU A 121 -11.72 -3.86 12.22
C LEU A 121 -10.66 -2.90 12.74
N VAL A 122 -9.67 -3.49 13.41
CA VAL A 122 -8.49 -2.77 13.92
C VAL A 122 -7.21 -3.44 13.45
N SER A 123 -6.11 -2.69 13.39
CA SER A 123 -4.79 -3.28 13.14
C SER A 123 -4.34 -4.17 14.31
N ALA A 124 -3.63 -5.25 13.97
CA ALA A 124 -3.14 -6.23 14.94
C ALA A 124 -1.73 -6.70 14.59
N GLY A 125 -0.86 -5.74 14.27
CA GLY A 125 0.52 -5.97 13.88
C GLY A 125 0.75 -6.00 12.37
N ILE A 126 2.01 -6.04 11.97
CA ILE A 126 2.42 -6.08 10.57
C ILE A 126 2.17 -7.47 9.95
N ALA A 127 1.84 -7.50 8.67
CA ALA A 127 1.76 -8.73 7.89
C ALA A 127 3.17 -9.18 7.51
N GLU A 128 3.75 -10.14 8.23
CA GLU A 128 5.11 -10.63 7.97
C GLU A 128 5.16 -11.57 6.78
N SER A 129 4.50 -12.72 6.89
CA SER A 129 4.38 -13.68 5.79
C SER A 129 3.08 -14.45 5.88
N LYS A 130 2.53 -14.86 4.75
CA LYS A 130 1.34 -15.71 4.67
C LYS A 130 1.39 -16.59 3.42
N LEU A 131 1.18 -17.90 3.57
CA LEU A 131 1.12 -18.87 2.46
C LEU A 131 2.30 -18.79 1.47
N GLY A 132 3.52 -18.57 1.98
CA GLY A 132 4.71 -18.46 1.13
C GLY A 132 4.88 -17.10 0.45
N VAL A 133 3.98 -16.15 0.68
CA VAL A 133 4.17 -14.75 0.30
C VAL A 133 4.77 -14.01 1.49
N ASP A 134 5.96 -13.48 1.31
CA ASP A 134 6.64 -12.63 2.30
C ASP A 134 6.28 -11.17 2.01
N PHE A 135 5.70 -10.49 3.00
CA PHE A 135 5.38 -9.07 2.94
C PHE A 135 6.50 -8.23 3.58
N TYR A 136 6.80 -8.52 4.85
CA TYR A 136 7.79 -7.79 5.65
C TYR A 136 8.69 -8.70 6.48
N GLY A 137 8.48 -10.02 6.43
CA GLY A 137 9.22 -10.96 7.25
C GLY A 137 10.73 -10.89 7.01
N GLU A 138 11.16 -10.83 5.74
CA GLU A 138 12.57 -10.73 5.40
C GLU A 138 13.19 -9.40 5.85
N LEU A 139 12.49 -8.27 5.70
CA LEU A 139 12.97 -6.98 6.17
C LEU A 139 13.19 -7.00 7.70
N LEU A 140 12.20 -7.48 8.44
CA LEU A 140 12.27 -7.58 9.90
C LEU A 140 13.39 -8.53 10.32
N ARG A 141 13.47 -9.71 9.69
CA ARG A 141 14.53 -10.70 9.95
C ARG A 141 15.93 -10.10 9.73
N VAL A 142 16.13 -9.32 8.66
CA VAL A 142 17.42 -8.69 8.39
C VAL A 142 17.76 -7.67 9.49
N LEU A 143 16.81 -6.85 9.90
CA LEU A 143 17.04 -5.87 10.95
C LEU A 143 17.27 -6.51 12.32
N GLU A 144 16.50 -7.52 12.68
CA GLU A 144 16.59 -8.20 13.97
C GLU A 144 17.83 -9.10 14.05
N HIS A 145 18.02 -9.95 13.04
CA HIS A 145 19.04 -11.00 13.10
C HIS A 145 20.45 -10.52 12.71
N TYR A 146 20.54 -9.62 11.73
CA TYR A 146 21.85 -9.17 11.25
C TYR A 146 22.22 -7.77 11.71
N ALA A 147 21.26 -6.84 11.80
CA ALA A 147 21.54 -5.47 12.22
C ALA A 147 21.44 -5.25 13.74
N GLY A 148 21.07 -6.29 14.51
CA GLY A 148 21.06 -6.26 15.98
C GLY A 148 19.95 -5.40 16.58
N TYR A 149 18.83 -5.21 15.85
CA TYR A 149 17.67 -4.54 16.40
C TYR A 149 16.81 -5.50 17.22
N GLU A 150 16.30 -5.02 18.34
CA GLU A 150 15.31 -5.71 19.15
C GLU A 150 13.93 -5.10 18.91
N ARG A 151 12.96 -5.95 18.54
CA ARG A 151 11.57 -5.50 18.39
C ARG A 151 11.02 -5.08 19.74
N ALA A 152 10.55 -3.84 19.85
CA ALA A 152 9.99 -3.29 21.04
C ALA A 152 8.49 -2.97 20.86
N VAL A 153 7.77 -3.00 21.96
CA VAL A 153 6.40 -2.48 22.07
C VAL A 153 6.41 -1.19 22.88
N LEU A 154 5.37 -0.38 22.73
CA LEU A 154 5.23 0.86 23.51
C LEU A 154 5.07 0.56 24.99
N GLY A 155 5.56 1.44 25.86
CA GLY A 155 5.42 1.34 27.31
C GLY A 155 6.43 0.44 28.01
N VAL A 156 7.45 -0.07 27.29
CA VAL A 156 8.50 -0.94 27.91
C VAL A 156 9.61 -0.16 28.64
N GLY A 157 9.55 1.17 28.60
CA GLY A 157 10.53 2.05 29.25
C GLY A 157 11.85 2.19 28.47
N ARG A 158 12.82 2.85 29.11
CA ARG A 158 14.08 3.25 28.48
C ARG A 158 14.94 2.05 28.06
N PRO A 159 15.56 2.07 26.85
CA PRO A 159 16.51 1.04 26.44
C PRO A 159 17.79 1.09 27.28
N SER A 160 18.45 -0.04 27.41
CA SER A 160 19.80 -0.12 27.93
C SER A 160 20.79 0.54 26.94
N PRO A 161 21.92 1.09 27.43
CA PRO A 161 22.99 1.55 26.55
C PRO A 161 23.42 0.44 25.57
N GLY A 162 23.67 0.81 24.33
CA GLY A 162 24.00 -0.13 23.25
C GLY A 162 22.81 -0.84 22.61
N GLN A 163 21.62 -0.86 23.24
CA GLN A 163 20.43 -1.50 22.73
C GLN A 163 19.84 -0.72 21.56
N ARG A 164 19.56 -1.42 20.44
CA ARG A 164 18.89 -0.86 19.25
C ARG A 164 17.45 -1.31 19.22
N ARG A 165 16.50 -0.39 19.25
CA ARG A 165 15.07 -0.72 19.24
C ARG A 165 14.45 -0.50 17.88
N LEU A 166 13.63 -1.47 17.48
CA LEU A 166 12.79 -1.46 16.31
C LEU A 166 11.33 -1.48 16.74
N TYR A 167 10.57 -0.47 16.31
CA TYR A 167 9.13 -0.39 16.49
C TYR A 167 8.41 -0.59 15.16
N VAL A 168 7.25 -1.21 15.20
CA VAL A 168 6.37 -1.36 14.05
C VAL A 168 5.15 -0.49 14.29
N PHE A 169 4.93 0.47 13.39
CA PHE A 169 3.71 1.25 13.38
C PHE A 169 2.70 0.58 12.46
N ASP A 170 1.91 -0.36 12.99
CA ASP A 170 0.78 -0.94 12.29
C ASP A 170 -0.46 -0.05 12.42
N TYR A 171 -1.27 -0.04 11.37
CA TYR A 171 -2.44 0.84 11.27
C TYR A 171 -3.52 0.24 10.37
N ASP A 172 -4.76 0.68 10.54
CA ASP A 172 -5.83 0.35 9.60
C ASP A 172 -5.61 1.08 8.28
N TRP A 173 -5.02 0.37 7.32
CA TRP A 173 -4.62 0.88 6.03
C TRP A 173 -5.79 1.31 5.12
N ARG A 174 -7.05 1.07 5.52
CA ARG A 174 -8.24 1.53 4.82
C ARG A 174 -8.54 3.00 5.09
N GLN A 175 -8.09 3.51 6.24
CA GLN A 175 -8.36 4.86 6.74
C GLN A 175 -7.64 5.96 5.95
N ASP A 176 -8.11 7.18 6.11
CA ASP A 176 -7.44 8.38 5.61
C ASP A 176 -6.00 8.50 6.15
N ASN A 177 -5.03 8.72 5.25
CA ASN A 177 -3.61 8.77 5.63
C ASN A 177 -3.29 9.91 6.59
N VAL A 178 -3.94 11.08 6.47
CA VAL A 178 -3.69 12.21 7.39
C VAL A 178 -4.22 11.91 8.79
N ARG A 179 -5.35 11.19 8.88
CA ARG A 179 -5.85 10.68 10.16
C ARG A 179 -4.85 9.69 10.77
N THR A 180 -4.31 8.79 9.97
CA THR A 180 -3.28 7.84 10.41
C THR A 180 -1.99 8.55 10.83
N VAL A 181 -1.62 9.65 10.18
CA VAL A 181 -0.47 10.49 10.58
C VAL A 181 -0.63 11.08 11.99
N LYS A 182 -1.85 11.43 12.41
CA LYS A 182 -2.09 11.86 13.80
C LYS A 182 -1.78 10.74 14.81
N LYS A 183 -2.13 9.49 14.46
CA LYS A 183 -1.78 8.30 15.28
C LYS A 183 -0.27 8.04 15.28
N LEU A 184 0.40 8.23 14.14
CA LEU A 184 1.87 8.14 14.06
C LEU A 184 2.54 9.17 14.96
N HIS A 185 2.02 10.39 15.00
CA HIS A 185 2.53 11.41 15.93
C HIS A 185 2.43 10.96 17.39
N GLN A 186 1.27 10.46 17.80
CA GLN A 186 1.07 9.93 19.15
C GLN A 186 2.02 8.76 19.46
N PHE A 187 2.18 7.86 18.49
CA PHE A 187 3.12 6.73 18.59
C PHE A 187 4.55 7.22 18.86
N ILE A 188 5.02 8.24 18.14
CA ILE A 188 6.34 8.85 18.36
C ILE A 188 6.43 9.51 19.74
N GLN A 189 5.36 10.18 20.21
CA GLN A 189 5.37 10.77 21.55
C GLN A 189 5.51 9.68 22.64
N THR A 190 4.80 8.57 22.53
CA THR A 190 4.95 7.45 23.48
C THR A 190 6.36 6.84 23.46
N ILE A 191 7.00 6.73 22.27
CA ILE A 191 8.42 6.34 22.20
C ILE A 191 9.32 7.34 22.94
N ARG A 192 9.05 8.64 22.83
CA ARG A 192 9.80 9.67 23.56
C ARG A 192 9.65 9.55 25.06
N GLU A 193 8.45 9.19 25.53
CA GLU A 193 8.16 8.90 26.93
C GLU A 193 8.95 7.67 27.39
N ASP A 194 8.94 6.58 26.64
CA ASP A 194 9.73 5.36 26.91
C ASP A 194 11.22 5.67 27.06
N TYR A 195 11.75 6.54 26.20
CA TYR A 195 13.15 6.95 26.24
C TYR A 195 13.45 8.02 27.32
N ALA A 196 12.44 8.54 28.00
CA ALA A 196 12.53 9.71 28.87
C ALA A 196 13.27 10.88 28.19
N SER A 197 13.00 11.10 26.90
CA SER A 197 13.69 12.07 26.05
C SER A 197 12.71 12.82 25.13
N PRO A 198 12.15 13.95 25.54
CA PRO A 198 11.15 14.71 24.77
C PRO A 198 11.66 15.20 23.41
N LYS A 199 12.98 15.33 23.24
CA LYS A 199 13.62 15.78 22.00
C LYS A 199 14.18 14.62 21.14
N LEU A 200 13.93 13.38 21.55
CA LEU A 200 14.37 12.20 20.79
C LEU A 200 13.87 12.29 19.34
N LYS A 201 14.76 12.01 18.41
CA LYS A 201 14.43 11.82 17.01
C LYS A 201 14.47 10.34 16.67
N VAL A 202 13.57 9.91 15.79
CA VAL A 202 13.45 8.52 15.34
C VAL A 202 13.97 8.38 13.91
N ASP A 203 14.50 7.21 13.58
CA ASP A 203 14.74 6.80 12.20
C ASP A 203 13.49 6.12 11.65
N VAL A 204 13.14 6.39 10.39
CA VAL A 204 11.92 5.86 9.76
C VAL A 204 12.29 5.04 8.53
N ILE A 205 11.77 3.82 8.46
CA ILE A 205 11.76 3.00 7.24
C ILE A 205 10.30 2.84 6.82
N ALA A 206 9.92 3.49 5.73
CA ALA A 206 8.54 3.53 5.28
C ALA A 206 8.38 2.93 3.89
N HIS A 207 7.47 1.98 3.75
CA HIS A 207 7.22 1.27 2.50
C HIS A 207 5.94 1.78 1.82
N SER A 208 6.01 1.98 0.50
CA SER A 208 4.85 2.26 -0.36
C SER A 208 3.99 3.42 0.20
N MET A 209 2.69 3.22 0.47
CA MET A 209 1.78 4.19 1.06
C MET A 209 2.28 4.72 2.42
N GLY A 210 2.96 3.89 3.21
CA GLY A 210 3.59 4.33 4.46
C GLY A 210 4.58 5.48 4.27
N GLY A 211 5.28 5.50 3.12
CA GLY A 211 6.17 6.59 2.74
C GLY A 211 5.44 7.90 2.47
N LEU A 212 4.22 7.85 1.93
CA LEU A 212 3.40 9.06 1.76
C LEU A 212 3.01 9.66 3.10
N MET A 213 2.63 8.82 4.08
CA MET A 213 2.34 9.25 5.45
C MET A 213 3.58 9.83 6.14
N ALA A 214 4.74 9.17 6.01
CA ALA A 214 5.99 9.66 6.59
C ALA A 214 6.40 11.03 5.99
N ARG A 215 6.25 11.21 4.67
CA ARG A 215 6.48 12.50 4.00
C ARG A 215 5.49 13.57 4.43
N TYR A 216 4.20 13.22 4.57
CA TYR A 216 3.20 14.17 5.08
C TYR A 216 3.55 14.59 6.51
N TYR A 217 3.86 13.64 7.39
CA TYR A 217 4.28 13.92 8.75
C TYR A 217 5.52 14.82 8.81
N LEU A 218 6.54 14.54 8.01
CA LEU A 218 7.74 15.36 7.93
C LEU A 218 7.42 16.83 7.60
N ARG A 219 6.51 17.06 6.65
CA ARG A 219 6.14 18.39 6.14
C ARG A 219 5.24 19.17 7.12
N PHE A 220 4.27 18.50 7.72
CA PHE A 220 3.17 19.16 8.44
C PHE A 220 2.99 18.70 9.89
N GLY A 221 3.78 17.73 10.38
CA GLY A 221 3.56 17.11 11.67
C GLY A 221 2.19 16.41 11.72
N ASN A 222 1.43 16.67 12.80
CA ASN A 222 0.08 16.11 12.99
C ASN A 222 -1.05 17.04 12.55
N LYS A 223 -0.74 18.17 11.87
CA LYS A 223 -1.76 19.10 11.37
C LYS A 223 -2.47 18.51 10.14
N ASP A 224 -3.80 18.64 10.09
CA ASP A 224 -4.60 18.32 8.92
C ASP A 224 -4.75 19.55 8.03
N VAL A 225 -3.76 19.76 7.15
CA VAL A 225 -3.75 20.90 6.22
C VAL A 225 -4.72 20.75 5.05
N LEU A 226 -5.33 19.55 4.89
CA LEU A 226 -6.29 19.31 3.81
C LEU A 226 -7.65 19.95 4.07
N GLN A 227 -7.94 20.38 5.30
CA GLN A 227 -9.14 21.11 5.65
C GLN A 227 -8.98 22.61 5.36
N ASP A 228 -7.75 23.11 5.48
CA ASP A 228 -7.40 24.50 5.23
C ASP A 228 -6.98 24.66 3.76
N ASN A 229 -7.09 25.86 3.21
CA ASN A 229 -6.53 26.17 1.89
C ASN A 229 -5.03 26.55 1.96
N ASP A 230 -4.40 26.35 3.12
CA ASP A 230 -2.99 26.67 3.36
C ASP A 230 -2.15 25.37 3.38
N LEU A 231 -1.52 25.06 2.25
CA LEU A 231 -0.61 23.94 2.08
C LEU A 231 0.85 24.31 2.34
N ASN A 232 1.14 25.43 3.01
CA ASN A 232 2.49 25.86 3.32
C ASN A 232 3.23 24.83 4.18
N VAL A 233 4.42 24.43 3.71
CA VAL A 233 5.25 23.44 4.38
C VAL A 233 5.93 24.06 5.59
N THR A 234 5.67 23.52 6.76
CA THR A 234 6.21 24.01 8.04
C THR A 234 7.41 23.22 8.54
N TRP A 235 7.67 22.04 7.96
CA TRP A 235 8.65 21.06 8.44
C TRP A 235 8.48 20.66 9.92
N ALA A 236 7.25 20.74 10.43
CA ALA A 236 6.96 20.47 11.84
C ALA A 236 7.38 19.07 12.30
N GLY A 237 7.28 18.07 11.41
CA GLY A 237 7.70 16.69 11.70
C GLY A 237 9.22 16.50 11.75
N ALA A 238 10.02 17.40 11.17
CA ALA A 238 11.48 17.30 11.16
C ALA A 238 12.11 17.33 12.55
N GLN A 239 11.39 17.88 13.54
CA GLN A 239 11.83 17.85 14.94
C GLN A 239 11.74 16.45 15.56
N ALA A 240 11.02 15.52 14.92
CA ALA A 240 10.86 14.16 15.42
C ALA A 240 11.61 13.12 14.59
N ILE A 241 11.99 13.45 13.35
CA ILE A 241 12.65 12.52 12.44
C ILE A 241 14.13 12.85 12.32
N ASN A 242 14.99 11.83 12.46
CA ASN A 242 16.42 11.91 12.25
C ASN A 242 16.79 11.54 10.81
N LYS A 243 16.36 10.36 10.37
CA LYS A 243 16.56 9.85 9.01
C LYS A 243 15.27 9.23 8.49
N MET A 244 15.10 9.23 7.17
CA MET A 244 13.96 8.60 6.53
C MET A 244 14.41 7.79 5.32
N ILE A 245 14.02 6.52 5.28
CA ILE A 245 14.23 5.63 4.15
C ILE A 245 12.86 5.33 3.55
N LEU A 246 12.69 5.64 2.26
CA LEU A 246 11.47 5.41 1.51
C LEU A 246 11.67 4.23 0.56
N LEU A 247 10.91 3.15 0.79
CA LEU A 247 10.98 1.91 0.01
C LEU A 247 9.78 1.85 -0.95
N GLY A 248 10.03 2.01 -2.25
CA GLY A 248 8.98 1.90 -3.27
C GLY A 248 7.79 2.85 -3.08
N THR A 249 8.01 4.01 -2.48
CA THR A 249 6.95 5.01 -2.22
C THR A 249 6.46 5.63 -3.52
N PRO A 250 5.14 5.59 -3.83
CA PRO A 250 4.58 6.19 -5.03
C PRO A 250 4.45 7.72 -4.85
N ASN A 251 5.55 8.43 -4.93
CA ASN A 251 5.64 9.87 -4.60
C ASN A 251 4.69 10.77 -5.41
N LEU A 252 4.36 10.37 -6.62
CA LEU A 252 3.39 11.02 -7.50
C LEU A 252 2.17 10.14 -7.77
N GLY A 253 1.83 9.26 -6.83
CA GLY A 253 0.74 8.30 -6.99
C GLY A 253 1.12 7.08 -7.83
N SER A 254 0.15 6.23 -8.15
CA SER A 254 0.36 4.96 -8.82
C SER A 254 -0.73 4.65 -9.83
N VAL A 255 -0.34 4.36 -11.07
CA VAL A 255 -1.26 3.92 -12.12
C VAL A 255 -1.87 2.54 -11.78
N SER A 256 -1.09 1.64 -11.18
CA SER A 256 -1.62 0.34 -10.75
C SER A 256 -2.63 0.46 -9.60
N ALA A 257 -2.50 1.48 -8.75
CA ALA A 257 -3.49 1.74 -7.69
C ALA A 257 -4.83 2.21 -8.28
N ILE A 258 -4.81 3.12 -9.26
CA ILE A 258 -6.06 3.56 -9.91
C ILE A 258 -6.68 2.44 -10.76
N GLU A 259 -5.88 1.58 -11.40
CA GLU A 259 -6.39 0.40 -12.09
C GLU A 259 -7.09 -0.56 -11.09
N GLY A 260 -6.44 -0.85 -9.96
CA GLY A 260 -7.02 -1.65 -8.88
C GLY A 260 -8.26 -1.01 -8.27
N PHE A 261 -8.34 0.31 -8.25
CA PHE A 261 -9.54 1.03 -7.82
C PHE A 261 -10.68 0.88 -8.83
N ILE A 262 -10.41 1.03 -10.13
CA ILE A 262 -11.42 0.91 -11.20
C ILE A 262 -12.02 -0.49 -11.26
N ARG A 263 -11.19 -1.54 -11.13
CA ARG A 263 -11.54 -2.94 -11.41
C ARG A 263 -11.61 -3.83 -10.17
N GLY A 264 -11.43 -3.27 -8.98
CA GLY A 264 -11.19 -4.00 -7.75
C GLY A 264 -9.73 -4.42 -7.57
N GLN A 265 -9.24 -4.36 -6.33
CA GLN A 265 -7.83 -4.63 -6.00
C GLN A 265 -7.53 -6.13 -6.05
N ILE A 266 -6.58 -6.54 -6.89
CA ILE A 266 -6.12 -7.93 -6.97
C ILE A 266 -5.30 -8.29 -5.73
N VAL A 267 -5.63 -9.43 -5.12
CA VAL A 267 -4.93 -10.03 -4.00
C VAL A 267 -4.79 -11.53 -4.26
N GLY A 268 -3.56 -11.99 -4.54
CA GLY A 268 -3.32 -13.38 -4.94
C GLY A 268 -4.16 -13.75 -6.16
N LEU A 269 -5.05 -14.75 -6.00
CA LEU A 269 -5.97 -15.20 -7.05
C LEU A 269 -7.32 -14.50 -7.02
N ARG A 270 -7.54 -13.54 -6.12
CA ARG A 270 -8.82 -12.90 -5.83
C ARG A 270 -8.76 -11.39 -5.96
N ARG A 271 -9.91 -10.77 -5.75
CA ARG A 271 -10.09 -9.32 -5.86
C ARG A 271 -10.90 -8.80 -4.67
N ILE A 272 -10.46 -7.70 -4.09
CA ILE A 272 -11.33 -6.87 -3.25
C ILE A 272 -12.27 -6.14 -4.21
N PRO A 273 -13.59 -6.27 -4.06
CA PRO A 273 -14.55 -5.67 -5.00
C PRO A 273 -14.44 -4.14 -5.08
N GLU A 274 -14.84 -3.58 -6.21
CA GLU A 274 -14.80 -2.14 -6.50
C GLU A 274 -15.55 -1.33 -5.44
N GLU A 275 -16.75 -1.79 -5.05
CA GLU A 275 -17.57 -1.13 -4.03
C GLU A 275 -16.94 -1.18 -2.64
N VAL A 276 -16.11 -2.16 -2.34
CA VAL A 276 -15.38 -2.26 -1.07
C VAL A 276 -14.19 -1.30 -1.08
N VAL A 277 -13.41 -1.30 -2.16
CA VAL A 277 -12.26 -0.39 -2.33
C VAL A 277 -12.73 1.08 -2.27
N ALA A 278 -13.90 1.38 -2.85
CA ALA A 278 -14.48 2.73 -2.85
C ALA A 278 -14.85 3.26 -1.45
N THR A 279 -14.96 2.38 -0.44
CA THR A 279 -15.18 2.83 0.94
C THR A 279 -13.91 3.30 1.65
N MET A 280 -12.72 3.03 1.09
CA MET A 280 -11.43 3.23 1.74
C MET A 280 -10.77 4.56 1.32
N PRO A 281 -10.72 5.60 2.17
CA PRO A 281 -10.11 6.90 1.83
C PRO A 281 -8.66 6.82 1.37
N SER A 282 -7.87 5.91 1.94
CA SER A 282 -6.46 5.74 1.60
C SER A 282 -6.22 5.38 0.13
N THR A 283 -7.14 4.64 -0.48
CA THR A 283 -6.98 4.18 -1.87
C THR A 283 -7.09 5.32 -2.88
N TYR A 284 -7.93 6.32 -2.62
CA TYR A 284 -7.99 7.55 -3.42
C TYR A 284 -6.68 8.35 -3.33
N GLN A 285 -6.04 8.34 -2.15
CA GLN A 285 -4.79 9.06 -1.89
C GLN A 285 -3.57 8.41 -2.57
N LEU A 286 -3.77 7.29 -3.27
CA LEU A 286 -2.78 6.65 -4.13
C LEU A 286 -2.96 6.99 -5.61
N PHE A 287 -3.98 7.74 -5.99
CA PHE A 287 -4.20 8.12 -7.40
C PHE A 287 -3.02 8.91 -7.95
N PRO A 288 -2.70 8.75 -9.26
CA PRO A 288 -1.66 9.53 -9.89
C PRO A 288 -1.88 11.03 -9.69
N HIS A 289 -0.81 11.78 -9.43
CA HIS A 289 -0.88 13.24 -9.36
C HIS A 289 -1.27 13.82 -10.73
N ARG A 290 -1.95 14.97 -10.75
CA ARG A 290 -2.40 15.63 -11.99
C ARG A 290 -1.26 15.96 -12.98
N ILE A 291 -0.04 16.11 -12.51
CA ILE A 291 1.13 16.33 -13.37
C ILE A 291 1.63 15.08 -14.09
N VAL A 292 1.11 13.88 -13.75
CA VAL A 292 1.51 12.62 -14.35
C VAL A 292 0.62 12.29 -15.52
N ASP A 293 1.20 12.10 -16.68
CA ASP A 293 0.51 11.59 -17.87
C ASP A 293 0.34 10.09 -17.72
N TRP A 294 -0.86 9.63 -17.34
CA TRP A 294 -1.09 8.25 -17.00
C TRP A 294 -2.08 7.52 -17.92
N LEU A 295 -2.86 8.26 -18.72
CA LEU A 295 -3.89 7.69 -19.57
C LEU A 295 -3.73 8.15 -21.01
N TYR A 296 -3.78 7.20 -21.93
CA TYR A 296 -3.69 7.40 -23.37
C TYR A 296 -4.79 6.62 -24.07
N ASP A 297 -5.26 7.13 -25.21
CA ASP A 297 -6.15 6.37 -26.09
C ASP A 297 -5.40 5.31 -26.90
N THR A 298 -6.15 4.56 -27.72
CA THR A 298 -5.59 3.49 -28.56
C THR A 298 -4.68 4.00 -29.69
N SER A 299 -4.71 5.30 -29.99
CA SER A 299 -3.82 5.95 -30.96
C SER A 299 -2.53 6.45 -30.33
N GLY A 300 -2.43 6.38 -28.99
CA GLY A 300 -1.32 6.92 -28.20
C GLY A 300 -1.47 8.40 -27.89
N GLN A 301 -2.63 9.00 -28.12
CA GLN A 301 -2.91 10.36 -27.73
C GLN A 301 -3.23 10.42 -26.25
N ARG A 302 -2.58 11.35 -25.52
CA ARG A 302 -2.88 11.62 -24.10
C ARG A 302 -4.32 12.02 -23.91
N LEU A 303 -4.97 11.44 -22.92
CA LEU A 303 -6.28 11.84 -22.44
C LEU A 303 -6.13 12.68 -21.16
N ASP A 304 -6.55 13.94 -21.22
CA ASP A 304 -6.53 14.81 -20.04
C ASP A 304 -7.77 14.58 -19.19
N ILE A 305 -7.68 13.57 -18.31
CA ILE A 305 -8.75 13.17 -17.40
C ILE A 305 -8.36 13.58 -15.98
N ASP A 306 -9.27 14.27 -15.31
CA ASP A 306 -9.14 14.56 -13.88
C ASP A 306 -9.66 13.40 -13.05
N GLN A 307 -8.75 12.53 -12.60
CA GLN A 307 -9.06 11.37 -11.76
C GLN A 307 -9.62 11.72 -10.38
N PHE A 308 -9.58 12.97 -9.98
CA PHE A 308 -10.17 13.44 -8.73
C PHE A 308 -11.57 14.06 -8.91
N ASP A 309 -12.06 14.16 -10.13
CA ASP A 309 -13.42 14.64 -10.42
C ASP A 309 -14.41 13.47 -10.49
N ALA A 310 -15.28 13.36 -9.50
CA ALA A 310 -16.31 12.31 -9.46
C ALA A 310 -17.30 12.36 -10.63
N ALA A 311 -17.45 13.51 -11.31
CA ALA A 311 -18.30 13.62 -12.51
C ALA A 311 -17.71 12.83 -13.66
N ILE A 312 -16.40 12.87 -13.84
CA ILE A 312 -15.67 12.09 -14.86
C ILE A 312 -15.86 10.58 -14.62
N TRP A 313 -15.75 10.11 -13.37
CA TRP A 313 -15.98 8.70 -13.03
C TRP A 313 -17.40 8.25 -13.37
N ARG A 314 -18.38 9.12 -13.16
CA ARG A 314 -19.79 8.86 -13.51
C ARG A 314 -20.00 8.82 -15.02
N GLU A 315 -19.40 9.73 -15.77
CA GLU A 315 -19.47 9.78 -17.23
C GLU A 315 -18.83 8.53 -17.86
N LEU A 316 -17.65 8.13 -17.37
CA LEU A 316 -16.92 6.96 -17.85
C LEU A 316 -17.51 5.63 -17.34
N GLY A 317 -18.43 5.66 -16.37
CA GLY A 317 -19.03 4.47 -15.79
C GLY A 317 -18.01 3.58 -15.08
N TRP A 318 -17.07 4.17 -14.35
CA TRP A 318 -16.02 3.43 -13.64
C TRP A 318 -16.35 3.19 -12.17
N ASN A 319 -15.78 2.13 -11.58
CA ASN A 319 -15.93 1.74 -10.18
C ASN A 319 -17.43 1.64 -9.80
N VAL A 320 -17.89 2.33 -8.73
CA VAL A 320 -19.28 2.31 -8.25
C VAL A 320 -20.29 2.89 -9.25
N PHE A 321 -19.83 3.64 -10.25
CA PHE A 321 -20.68 4.20 -11.30
C PHE A 321 -20.87 3.23 -12.48
N ALA A 322 -20.12 2.12 -12.55
CA ALA A 322 -20.33 1.08 -13.55
C ALA A 322 -21.74 0.48 -13.40
N PRO A 323 -22.52 0.32 -14.49
CA PRO A 323 -23.92 -0.11 -14.39
C PRO A 323 -24.13 -1.41 -13.60
N GLN A 324 -23.25 -2.40 -13.80
CA GLN A 324 -23.30 -3.68 -13.12
C GLN A 324 -22.94 -3.58 -11.62
N VAL A 325 -22.00 -2.69 -11.24
CA VAL A 325 -21.61 -2.45 -9.85
C VAL A 325 -22.71 -1.70 -9.13
N ARG A 326 -23.24 -0.63 -9.75
CA ARG A 326 -24.39 0.12 -9.21
C ARG A 326 -25.57 -0.79 -8.96
N LYS A 327 -25.94 -1.64 -9.95
CA LYS A 327 -27.06 -2.60 -9.81
C LYS A 327 -26.83 -3.51 -8.60
N ARG A 328 -25.64 -4.11 -8.48
CA ARG A 328 -25.27 -4.99 -7.35
C ARG A 328 -25.38 -4.27 -6.00
N ILE A 329 -24.87 -3.03 -5.89
CA ILE A 329 -24.96 -2.25 -4.65
C ILE A 329 -26.42 -1.97 -4.27
N VAL A 330 -27.23 -1.49 -5.23
CA VAL A 330 -28.63 -1.16 -4.98
C VAL A 330 -29.44 -2.39 -4.57
N GLU A 331 -29.22 -3.54 -5.21
CA GLU A 331 -29.90 -4.80 -4.89
C GLU A 331 -29.50 -5.35 -3.51
N THR A 332 -28.25 -5.14 -3.07
CA THR A 332 -27.75 -5.74 -1.82
C THR A 332 -27.79 -4.80 -0.62
N LYS A 333 -27.66 -3.49 -0.83
CA LYS A 333 -27.52 -2.48 0.23
C LYS A 333 -28.59 -1.36 0.16
N GLY A 334 -29.33 -1.28 -0.94
CA GLY A 334 -30.35 -0.27 -1.16
C GLY A 334 -29.85 1.00 -1.87
N ALA A 335 -30.82 1.79 -2.38
CA ALA A 335 -30.53 3.04 -3.13
C ALA A 335 -29.93 4.13 -2.24
N ASP A 336 -30.37 4.23 -0.98
CA ASP A 336 -29.84 5.24 -0.04
C ASP A 336 -28.37 5.00 0.31
N TYR A 337 -27.96 3.74 0.49
CA TYR A 337 -26.56 3.40 0.67
C TYR A 337 -25.73 3.79 -0.57
N TYR A 338 -26.23 3.50 -1.78
CA TYR A 338 -25.56 3.89 -3.01
C TYR A 338 -25.39 5.41 -3.11
N HIS A 339 -26.40 6.18 -2.74
CA HIS A 339 -26.32 7.65 -2.73
C HIS A 339 -25.22 8.14 -1.78
N ARG A 340 -25.24 7.68 -0.51
CA ARG A 340 -24.19 8.05 0.47
C ARG A 340 -22.79 7.61 0.02
N LEU A 341 -22.65 6.43 -0.62
CA LEU A 341 -21.37 5.96 -1.15
C LEU A 341 -20.87 6.86 -2.28
N THR A 342 -21.73 7.38 -3.15
CA THR A 342 -21.32 8.32 -4.21
C THR A 342 -20.93 9.69 -3.67
N GLU A 343 -21.55 10.14 -2.58
CA GLU A 343 -21.12 11.35 -1.86
C GLU A 343 -19.80 11.14 -1.15
N HIS A 344 -19.63 10.00 -0.49
CA HIS A 344 -18.36 9.58 0.11
C HIS A 344 -17.24 9.55 -0.93
N PHE A 345 -17.51 9.00 -2.12
CA PHE A 345 -16.58 9.00 -3.24
C PHE A 345 -16.13 10.41 -3.59
N ALA A 346 -17.06 11.33 -3.83
CA ALA A 346 -16.74 12.71 -4.23
C ALA A 346 -15.91 13.44 -3.16
N ARG A 347 -16.27 13.29 -1.88
CA ARG A 347 -15.50 13.87 -0.75
C ARG A 347 -14.08 13.35 -0.68
N ASN A 348 -13.88 12.04 -0.85
CA ASN A 348 -12.56 11.43 -0.77
C ASN A 348 -11.70 11.69 -2.01
N ALA A 349 -12.29 11.77 -3.18
CA ALA A 349 -11.58 12.16 -4.40
C ALA A 349 -11.02 13.59 -4.26
N GLU A 350 -11.82 14.56 -3.80
CA GLU A 350 -11.36 15.93 -3.55
C GLU A 350 -10.30 16.00 -2.43
N ARG A 351 -10.50 15.24 -1.34
CA ARG A 351 -9.51 15.17 -0.25
C ARG A 351 -8.19 14.55 -0.72
N ALA A 352 -8.24 13.56 -1.60
CA ALA A 352 -7.05 12.94 -2.20
C ALA A 352 -6.33 13.91 -3.16
N ARG A 353 -7.07 14.74 -3.91
CA ARG A 353 -6.49 15.83 -4.70
C ARG A 353 -5.63 16.73 -3.81
N ARG A 354 -6.18 17.21 -2.71
CA ARG A 354 -5.46 18.07 -1.75
C ARG A 354 -4.27 17.35 -1.13
N PHE A 355 -4.42 16.06 -0.80
CA PHE A 355 -3.32 15.26 -0.27
C PHE A 355 -2.16 15.13 -1.25
N SER A 356 -2.45 14.88 -2.54
CA SER A 356 -1.42 14.79 -3.56
C SER A 356 -0.66 16.10 -3.72
N TRP A 357 -1.35 17.24 -3.71
CA TRP A 357 -0.74 18.57 -3.76
C TRP A 357 0.07 18.88 -2.50
N ALA A 358 -0.39 18.54 -1.31
CA ALA A 358 0.36 18.71 -0.07
C ALA A 358 1.70 17.95 -0.08
N LEU A 359 1.80 16.86 -0.84
CA LEU A 359 3.02 16.06 -0.97
C LEU A 359 3.95 16.49 -2.11
N THR A 360 3.57 17.46 -2.95
CA THR A 360 4.46 17.96 -4.01
C THR A 360 5.64 18.72 -3.43
N VAL A 361 6.75 18.75 -4.14
CA VAL A 361 7.95 19.51 -3.73
C VAL A 361 7.62 20.99 -3.63
N CYS A 362 6.68 21.45 -4.43
CA CYS A 362 6.28 22.83 -4.56
C CYS A 362 4.76 22.97 -4.35
N PRO A 363 4.30 23.23 -3.13
CA PRO A 363 2.88 23.42 -2.84
C PRO A 363 2.27 24.64 -3.53
N ASN A 364 3.08 25.64 -3.88
CA ASN A 364 2.66 26.85 -4.61
C ASN A 364 2.88 26.72 -6.13
N TYR A 365 2.85 25.47 -6.65
CA TYR A 365 2.96 25.25 -8.09
C TYR A 365 1.82 25.92 -8.83
N ASP A 366 2.16 26.86 -9.70
CA ASP A 366 1.20 27.47 -10.63
C ASP A 366 1.15 26.62 -11.91
N GLU A 367 0.06 25.88 -12.09
CA GLU A 367 -0.16 25.05 -13.29
C GLU A 367 -0.03 25.85 -14.58
N ARG A 368 -0.35 27.17 -14.56
CA ARG A 368 -0.28 28.02 -15.75
C ARG A 368 1.14 28.41 -16.13
N LYS A 369 2.04 28.43 -15.16
CA LYS A 369 3.43 28.87 -15.37
C LYS A 369 4.41 27.71 -15.43
N SER A 370 3.98 26.50 -15.01
CA SER A 370 4.87 25.34 -14.81
C SER A 370 6.06 25.66 -13.90
N GLU A 371 5.89 26.63 -13.00
CA GLU A 371 6.95 27.13 -12.13
C GLU A 371 6.65 26.89 -10.67
N CYS A 372 7.69 26.62 -9.90
CA CYS A 372 7.68 26.59 -8.45
C CYS A 372 8.33 27.85 -7.91
N SER A 373 7.68 28.56 -6.99
CA SER A 373 8.29 29.75 -6.41
C SER A 373 9.43 29.48 -5.45
N GLU A 374 9.44 28.34 -4.76
CA GLU A 374 10.55 27.91 -3.87
C GLU A 374 10.47 26.39 -3.59
N ALA A 375 11.52 25.66 -3.87
CA ALA A 375 11.69 24.29 -3.44
C ALA A 375 12.47 24.30 -2.11
N ALA A 376 11.76 24.12 -0.99
CA ALA A 376 12.44 23.96 0.29
C ALA A 376 12.99 22.53 0.40
N GLU A 377 14.29 22.38 0.54
CA GLU A 377 14.91 21.09 0.83
C GLU A 377 14.47 20.57 2.20
N PRO A 378 14.21 19.26 2.32
CA PRO A 378 13.84 18.68 3.61
C PRO A 378 15.00 18.80 4.60
N PRO A 379 14.76 19.24 5.84
CA PRO A 379 15.81 19.43 6.87
C PRO A 379 16.22 18.11 7.54
N VAL A 380 16.06 16.97 6.86
CA VAL A 380 16.46 15.64 7.31
C VAL A 380 17.17 14.87 6.20
N LYS A 381 17.97 13.88 6.57
CA LYS A 381 18.60 12.98 5.58
C LYS A 381 17.54 12.03 5.02
N LEU A 382 17.38 12.06 3.71
CA LEU A 382 16.53 11.14 2.94
C LEU A 382 17.39 10.03 2.34
#